data_a5cf9b076e32239fb4f059f73d3a24f2
#
_entry.id   a5cf9b076e32239fb4f059f73d3a24f2
#
_cell.length_a   1.000
_cell.length_b   1.000
_cell.length_c   1.000
_cell.angle_alpha   90.00
_cell.angle_beta   90.00
_cell.angle_gamma   90.00
#
_symmetry.space_group_name_H-M   'P 1'
#
loop_
_entity.id
_entity.type
_entity.pdbx_description
1 polymer ?
#
loop_
_entity_poly.entity_id
_entity_poly.type
_entity_poly.pdbx_seq_one_letter_code
_entity_poly.pdbx_strand_id
1 'polypeptide(L)'
;RSDVKTQNDLAEEVARVFGYDNIARAEIKIPKTKKLNNKDIENKLRYFLLDNGFYEVINSPFVNFPSEGAIKVDNPLDSNREFLRTNITNSLVENLLLNERRQKDSIKLFEISDIYKLNNGLHKNRRLSIIASGKVGLDYENFSKKINKKYLSSLFQEILPKDTFDFQVLSRDSMDTKMKTEIISLEIDVDKLSHDILNYEEISKPPENFNQYSPISDLPSSSKDISYSIRDYSKIGDLQDLLLNYHSDIIKNVYIFDYFKNEKAKEIKIGF
;
A
#
# COMPACT_ATOMS: atom_id res chain seq x y z
N ARG A 1 30.97 -27.15 36.40
CA ARG A 1 30.93 -26.13 35.37
C ARG A 1 29.88 -25.07 35.77
N SER A 2 30.24 -23.81 35.69
CA SER A 2 29.36 -22.72 36.13
C SER A 2 28.24 -22.41 35.13
N ASP A 3 28.33 -22.97 33.94
CA ASP A 3 27.41 -22.80 32.79
C ASP A 3 26.25 -23.81 32.78
N VAL A 4 26.37 -24.93 33.51
CA VAL A 4 25.29 -25.95 33.61
C VAL A 4 24.37 -25.58 34.77
N LYS A 5 23.19 -25.01 34.47
CA LYS A 5 22.22 -24.52 35.45
C LYS A 5 20.85 -25.18 35.38
N THR A 6 20.50 -25.75 34.23
CA THR A 6 19.20 -26.34 33.96
C THR A 6 19.32 -27.82 33.59
N GLN A 7 18.19 -28.55 33.63
CA GLN A 7 18.14 -29.93 33.14
C GLN A 7 18.47 -30.03 31.65
N ASN A 8 18.15 -29.01 30.87
CA ASN A 8 18.46 -28.99 29.44
C ASN A 8 19.96 -28.86 29.20
N ASP A 9 20.68 -28.04 29.99
CA ASP A 9 22.13 -27.91 29.91
C ASP A 9 22.80 -29.23 30.23
N LEU A 10 22.31 -29.95 31.27
CA LEU A 10 22.80 -31.25 31.62
C LEU A 10 22.53 -32.31 30.53
N ALA A 11 21.33 -32.28 29.94
CA ALA A 11 20.96 -33.16 28.84
C ALA A 11 21.84 -32.93 27.60
N GLU A 12 22.19 -31.69 27.30
CA GLU A 12 23.14 -31.34 26.22
C GLU A 12 24.54 -31.95 26.48
N GLU A 13 25.06 -31.81 27.67
CA GLU A 13 26.36 -32.39 28.02
C GLU A 13 26.36 -33.92 27.93
N VAL A 14 25.29 -34.58 28.40
CA VAL A 14 25.13 -36.03 28.25
C VAL A 14 25.02 -36.43 26.77
N ALA A 15 24.23 -35.70 25.98
CA ALA A 15 24.08 -35.97 24.55
C ALA A 15 25.43 -35.83 23.81
N ARG A 16 26.24 -34.85 24.18
CA ARG A 16 27.57 -34.64 23.62
C ARG A 16 28.53 -35.81 23.90
N VAL A 17 28.51 -36.35 25.12
CA VAL A 17 29.33 -37.49 25.50
C VAL A 17 28.83 -38.79 24.86
N PHE A 18 27.50 -38.95 24.78
CA PHE A 18 26.88 -40.12 24.15
C PHE A 18 27.07 -40.13 22.62
N GLY A 19 27.22 -38.94 22.01
CA GLY A 19 27.27 -38.68 20.57
C GLY A 19 25.91 -38.43 19.97
N TYR A 20 25.75 -37.27 19.32
CA TYR A 20 24.48 -36.87 18.69
C TYR A 20 23.99 -37.87 17.64
N ASP A 21 24.90 -38.56 16.94
CA ASP A 21 24.55 -39.55 15.92
C ASP A 21 23.90 -40.80 16.51
N ASN A 22 24.11 -41.06 17.80
CA ASN A 22 23.50 -42.19 18.51
C ASN A 22 22.12 -41.91 19.07
N ILE A 23 21.67 -40.65 18.97
CA ILE A 23 20.33 -40.22 19.42
C ILE A 23 19.33 -40.51 18.31
N ALA A 24 18.30 -41.30 18.61
CA ALA A 24 17.23 -41.59 17.66
C ALA A 24 16.48 -40.31 17.25
N ARG A 25 16.29 -40.12 15.95
CA ARG A 25 15.48 -39.00 15.43
C ARG A 25 14.00 -39.24 15.74
N ALA A 26 13.39 -38.29 16.41
CA ALA A 26 11.95 -38.29 16.62
C ALA A 26 11.25 -37.46 15.54
N GLU A 27 10.13 -37.95 15.04
CA GLU A 27 9.28 -37.15 14.16
C GLU A 27 8.65 -35.99 14.96
N ILE A 28 8.82 -34.78 14.47
CA ILE A 28 8.14 -33.59 15.03
C ILE A 28 6.68 -33.66 14.64
N LYS A 29 5.80 -33.95 15.58
CA LYS A 29 4.36 -33.85 15.40
C LYS A 29 3.99 -32.35 15.36
N ILE A 30 3.82 -31.81 14.18
CA ILE A 30 3.32 -30.45 14.01
C ILE A 30 1.85 -30.42 14.45
N PRO A 31 1.50 -29.72 15.54
CA PRO A 31 0.10 -29.60 15.94
C PRO A 31 -0.68 -28.92 14.82
N LYS A 32 -1.91 -29.41 14.53
CA LYS A 32 -2.82 -28.70 13.63
C LYS A 32 -3.12 -27.34 14.25
N THR A 33 -2.47 -26.31 13.75
CA THR A 33 -2.76 -24.93 14.15
C THR A 33 -4.13 -24.54 13.63
N LYS A 34 -4.98 -23.96 14.48
CA LYS A 34 -6.19 -23.29 14.01
C LYS A 34 -5.73 -22.16 13.07
N LYS A 35 -6.29 -22.12 11.84
CA LYS A 35 -6.11 -20.97 10.95
C LYS A 35 -6.45 -19.70 11.73
N LEU A 36 -5.52 -18.75 11.78
CA LEU A 36 -5.79 -17.43 12.33
C LEU A 36 -6.69 -16.69 11.34
N ASN A 37 -7.96 -16.52 11.70
CA ASN A 37 -8.97 -15.90 10.85
C ASN A 37 -8.58 -14.48 10.38
N ASN A 38 -7.82 -13.72 11.19
CA ASN A 38 -7.42 -12.35 10.83
C ASN A 38 -6.56 -12.25 9.58
N LYS A 39 -5.73 -13.26 9.26
CA LYS A 39 -4.93 -13.25 8.02
C LYS A 39 -5.79 -13.25 6.76
N ASP A 40 -6.93 -13.92 6.78
CA ASP A 40 -7.82 -13.96 5.63
C ASP A 40 -8.50 -12.60 5.42
N ILE A 41 -8.84 -11.88 6.49
CA ILE A 41 -9.38 -10.50 6.45
C ILE A 41 -8.34 -9.54 5.87
N GLU A 42 -7.11 -9.57 6.42
CA GLU A 42 -6.02 -8.72 5.94
C GLU A 42 -5.71 -8.98 4.46
N ASN A 43 -5.70 -10.23 4.01
CA ASN A 43 -5.44 -10.58 2.62
C ASN A 43 -6.56 -10.08 1.70
N LYS A 44 -7.82 -10.24 2.06
CA LYS A 44 -8.95 -9.72 1.28
C LYS A 44 -8.87 -8.19 1.15
N LEU A 45 -8.58 -7.46 2.25
CA LEU A 45 -8.40 -6.01 2.23
C LEU A 45 -7.20 -5.61 1.35
N ARG A 46 -6.09 -6.34 1.46
CA ARG A 46 -4.89 -6.09 0.69
C ARG A 46 -5.14 -6.25 -0.82
N TYR A 47 -5.72 -7.38 -1.23
CA TYR A 47 -6.00 -7.63 -2.65
C TYR A 47 -7.01 -6.64 -3.20
N PHE A 48 -8.07 -6.33 -2.47
CA PHE A 48 -9.00 -5.29 -2.87
C PHE A 48 -8.32 -3.94 -3.13
N LEU A 49 -7.42 -3.52 -2.24
CA LEU A 49 -6.70 -2.27 -2.38
C LEU A 49 -5.72 -2.30 -3.56
N LEU A 50 -4.98 -3.40 -3.74
CA LEU A 50 -4.07 -3.58 -4.86
C LEU A 50 -4.81 -3.55 -6.20
N ASP A 51 -5.95 -4.24 -6.31
CA ASP A 51 -6.78 -4.26 -7.52
C ASP A 51 -7.35 -2.87 -7.88
N ASN A 52 -7.50 -2.00 -6.86
CA ASN A 52 -7.91 -0.60 -7.03
C ASN A 52 -6.75 0.39 -7.15
N GLY A 53 -5.53 -0.10 -7.38
CA GLY A 53 -4.35 0.69 -7.68
C GLY A 53 -3.72 1.38 -6.45
N PHE A 54 -3.96 0.87 -5.25
CA PHE A 54 -3.24 1.28 -4.05
C PHE A 54 -1.92 0.53 -3.94
N TYR A 55 -0.92 1.19 -3.36
CA TYR A 55 0.37 0.60 -3.05
C TYR A 55 0.50 0.36 -1.55
N GLU A 56 0.89 -0.85 -1.17
CA GLU A 56 1.23 -1.16 0.22
C GLU A 56 2.57 -0.56 0.58
N VAL A 57 2.62 0.11 1.73
CA VAL A 57 3.86 0.63 2.31
C VAL A 57 4.08 0.05 3.69
N ILE A 58 5.33 -0.06 4.10
CA ILE A 58 5.74 -0.54 5.41
C ILE A 58 6.59 0.55 6.05
N ASN A 59 6.05 1.20 7.08
CA ASN A 59 6.74 2.24 7.83
C ASN A 59 7.30 1.70 9.15
N SER A 60 8.34 2.38 9.65
CA SER A 60 8.84 2.12 11.00
C SER A 60 7.76 2.39 12.04
N PRO A 61 7.60 1.50 13.05
CA PRO A 61 6.68 1.78 14.16
C PRO A 61 7.21 2.86 15.12
N PHE A 62 8.46 3.29 14.96
CA PHE A 62 9.09 4.31 15.80
C PHE A 62 8.92 5.70 15.17
N VAL A 63 8.48 6.67 15.96
CA VAL A 63 8.21 8.05 15.57
C VAL A 63 8.99 9.04 16.45
N ASN A 64 9.17 10.26 15.97
CA ASN A 64 9.99 11.29 16.61
C ASN A 64 9.22 12.17 17.61
N PHE A 65 7.90 12.14 17.59
CA PHE A 65 7.09 12.99 18.47
C PHE A 65 6.07 12.17 19.25
N PRO A 66 5.85 12.50 20.52
CA PRO A 66 4.84 11.85 21.34
C PRO A 66 3.44 12.27 20.89
N SER A 67 2.55 11.30 20.75
CA SER A 67 1.10 11.52 20.76
C SER A 67 0.55 11.12 22.13
N GLU A 68 -0.67 11.46 22.43
CA GLU A 68 -1.34 11.03 23.66
C GLU A 68 -1.33 9.50 23.77
N GLY A 69 -0.84 9.00 24.90
CA GLY A 69 -0.67 7.56 25.15
C GLY A 69 0.50 6.91 24.39
N ALA A 70 1.41 7.68 23.81
CA ALA A 70 2.60 7.13 23.16
C ALA A 70 3.55 6.51 24.18
N ILE A 71 4.18 5.40 23.79
CA ILE A 71 5.14 4.68 24.62
C ILE A 71 6.54 5.12 24.23
N LYS A 72 7.31 5.59 25.20
CA LYS A 72 8.72 5.90 25.00
C LYS A 72 9.56 4.63 25.10
N VAL A 73 10.53 4.48 24.20
CA VAL A 73 11.49 3.36 24.19
C VAL A 73 12.73 3.75 24.99
N ASP A 74 13.14 2.92 25.93
CA ASP A 74 14.26 3.24 26.84
C ASP A 74 15.62 3.34 26.12
N ASN A 75 15.88 2.45 25.15
CA ASN A 75 17.13 2.43 24.38
C ASN A 75 16.83 2.46 22.87
N PRO A 76 16.37 3.59 22.31
CA PRO A 76 16.06 3.69 20.90
C PRO A 76 17.33 3.57 20.04
N LEU A 77 17.26 2.85 18.92
CA LEU A 77 18.36 2.78 17.95
C LEU A 77 18.59 4.14 17.26
N ASP A 78 17.55 4.95 17.15
CA ASP A 78 17.58 6.30 16.59
C ASP A 78 16.98 7.26 17.64
N SER A 79 17.81 8.17 18.15
CA SER A 79 17.40 9.19 19.14
C SER A 79 16.32 10.14 18.62
N ASN A 80 16.12 10.21 17.30
CA ASN A 80 15.05 11.00 16.70
C ASN A 80 13.72 10.22 16.59
N ARG A 81 13.69 8.95 16.98
CA ARG A 81 12.51 8.08 16.89
C ARG A 81 12.33 7.27 18.18
N GLU A 82 12.08 7.99 19.25
CA GLU A 82 12.03 7.41 20.61
C GLU A 82 10.66 6.85 21.00
N PHE A 83 9.59 7.09 20.22
CA PHE A 83 8.24 6.71 20.62
C PHE A 83 7.65 5.68 19.67
N LEU A 84 6.83 4.77 20.21
CA LEU A 84 5.98 3.90 19.40
C LEU A 84 4.77 4.69 18.88
N ARG A 85 4.43 4.48 17.60
CA ARG A 85 3.32 5.15 16.94
C ARG A 85 1.96 4.77 17.54
N THR A 86 1.08 5.74 17.68
CA THR A 86 -0.31 5.58 18.15
C THR A 86 -1.33 5.58 17.02
N ASN A 87 -0.91 5.91 15.79
CA ASN A 87 -1.67 5.84 14.55
C ASN A 87 -0.72 5.57 13.37
N ILE A 88 -1.25 5.12 12.25
CA ILE A 88 -0.48 4.87 11.02
C ILE A 88 -0.56 6.07 10.07
N THR A 89 -1.63 6.85 10.16
CA THR A 89 -1.94 7.97 9.26
C THR A 89 -0.79 8.97 9.16
N ASN A 90 -0.12 9.30 10.26
CA ASN A 90 1.00 10.26 10.24
C ASN A 90 2.16 9.80 9.36
N SER A 91 2.53 8.52 9.43
CA SER A 91 3.57 7.96 8.56
C SER A 91 3.16 7.95 7.09
N LEU A 92 1.88 7.66 6.81
CA LEU A 92 1.34 7.74 5.45
C LEU A 92 1.32 9.16 4.91
N VAL A 93 1.08 10.19 5.75
CA VAL A 93 1.19 11.59 5.35
C VAL A 93 2.62 11.93 4.92
N GLU A 94 3.64 11.49 5.67
CA GLU A 94 5.05 11.66 5.28
C GLU A 94 5.34 11.04 3.92
N ASN A 95 4.86 9.81 3.69
CA ASN A 95 5.02 9.11 2.40
C ASN A 95 4.29 9.84 1.27
N LEU A 96 3.09 10.35 1.51
CA LEU A 96 2.33 11.13 0.53
C LEU A 96 3.10 12.40 0.15
N LEU A 97 3.56 13.18 1.12
CA LEU A 97 4.33 14.41 0.87
C LEU A 97 5.64 14.14 0.12
N LEU A 98 6.31 13.01 0.41
CA LEU A 98 7.50 12.59 -0.31
C LEU A 98 7.19 12.32 -1.79
N ASN A 99 6.08 11.64 -2.09
CA ASN A 99 5.64 11.35 -3.44
C ASN A 99 5.21 12.61 -4.19
N GLU A 100 4.52 13.56 -3.52
CA GLU A 100 4.17 14.86 -4.11
C GLU A 100 5.40 15.67 -4.50
N ARG A 101 6.45 15.70 -3.67
CA ARG A 101 7.74 16.34 -4.00
C ARG A 101 8.41 15.72 -5.23
N ARG A 102 8.10 14.45 -5.53
CA ARG A 102 8.55 13.74 -6.73
C ARG A 102 7.57 13.84 -7.90
N GLN A 103 6.67 14.83 -7.85
CA GLN A 103 5.72 15.16 -8.92
C GLN A 103 4.73 14.01 -9.23
N LYS A 104 4.44 13.15 -8.27
CA LYS A 104 3.36 12.18 -8.41
C LYS A 104 2.02 12.88 -8.15
N ASP A 105 1.10 12.80 -9.08
CA ASP A 105 -0.22 13.45 -9.05
C ASP A 105 -1.39 12.49 -8.87
N SER A 106 -1.12 11.21 -8.75
CA SER A 106 -2.05 10.14 -8.35
C SER A 106 -1.38 9.30 -7.28
N ILE A 107 -1.78 9.51 -6.04
CA ILE A 107 -1.16 8.86 -4.87
C ILE A 107 -2.24 8.11 -4.12
N LYS A 108 -2.07 6.78 -4.00
CA LYS A 108 -2.97 5.89 -3.26
C LYS A 108 -2.09 4.93 -2.47
N LEU A 109 -1.98 5.13 -1.16
CA LEU A 109 -1.12 4.34 -0.29
C LEU A 109 -1.93 3.71 0.84
N PHE A 110 -1.51 2.54 1.30
CA PHE A 110 -2.06 1.91 2.49
C PHE A 110 -1.00 1.16 3.29
N GLU A 111 -1.28 0.95 4.55
CA GLU A 111 -0.49 0.10 5.44
C GLU A 111 -1.41 -0.68 6.37
N ILE A 112 -1.16 -2.00 6.51
CA ILE A 112 -1.81 -2.85 7.51
C ILE A 112 -0.76 -3.18 8.55
N SER A 113 -0.87 -2.60 9.74
CA SER A 113 0.16 -2.73 10.77
C SER A 113 -0.37 -2.48 12.18
N ASP A 114 0.51 -2.63 13.16
CA ASP A 114 0.18 -2.46 14.55
C ASP A 114 0.41 -1.02 15.02
N ILE A 115 -0.48 -0.54 15.90
CA ILE A 115 -0.32 0.66 16.71
C ILE A 115 -0.24 0.28 18.18
N TYR A 116 0.35 1.17 18.98
CA TYR A 116 0.63 0.92 20.39
C TYR A 116 0.15 2.10 21.23
N LYS A 117 -0.54 1.82 22.33
CA LYS A 117 -1.01 2.84 23.29
C LYS A 117 -0.82 2.36 24.70
N LEU A 118 -0.42 3.28 25.57
CA LEU A 118 -0.38 3.08 27.01
C LEU A 118 -1.65 3.68 27.62
N ASN A 119 -2.58 2.82 28.02
CA ASN A 119 -3.80 3.22 28.73
C ASN A 119 -4.18 2.09 29.68
N ASN A 120 -3.96 2.26 30.99
CA ASN A 120 -4.15 1.20 32.01
C ASN A 120 -3.43 -0.12 31.66
N GLY A 121 -2.33 -0.06 30.90
CA GLY A 121 -1.57 -1.17 30.37
C GLY A 121 -1.17 -0.96 28.91
N LEU A 122 -0.33 -1.86 28.41
CA LEU A 122 0.09 -1.86 27.00
C LEU A 122 -1.03 -2.44 26.12
N HIS A 123 -1.53 -1.62 25.22
CA HIS A 123 -2.49 -2.02 24.19
C HIS A 123 -1.84 -2.02 22.82
N LYS A 124 -2.02 -3.12 22.11
CA LYS A 124 -1.61 -3.31 20.72
C LYS A 124 -2.86 -3.58 19.89
N ASN A 125 -3.07 -2.81 18.82
CA ASN A 125 -4.20 -2.96 17.91
C ASN A 125 -3.73 -3.06 16.47
N ARG A 126 -4.31 -3.97 15.72
CA ARG A 126 -4.06 -4.12 14.29
C ARG A 126 -4.93 -3.15 13.50
N ARG A 127 -4.32 -2.31 12.66
CA ARG A 127 -4.99 -1.26 11.89
C ARG A 127 -4.71 -1.37 10.41
N LEU A 128 -5.73 -1.08 9.59
CA LEU A 128 -5.57 -0.67 8.21
C LEU A 128 -5.64 0.86 8.16
N SER A 129 -4.64 1.51 7.63
CA SER A 129 -4.70 2.94 7.31
C SER A 129 -4.48 3.16 5.82
N ILE A 130 -5.20 4.15 5.28
CA ILE A 130 -5.21 4.51 3.87
C ILE A 130 -5.03 6.01 3.76
N ILE A 131 -4.26 6.43 2.76
CA ILE A 131 -4.17 7.83 2.35
C ILE A 131 -4.21 7.92 0.82
N ALA A 132 -4.97 8.88 0.31
CA ALA A 132 -5.07 9.10 -1.13
C ALA A 132 -5.22 10.57 -1.46
N SER A 133 -4.63 11.00 -2.57
CA SER A 133 -4.68 12.36 -3.08
C SER A 133 -4.41 12.41 -4.58
N GLY A 134 -4.91 13.46 -5.24
CA GLY A 134 -4.63 13.73 -6.65
C GLY A 134 -5.66 13.14 -7.59
N LYS A 135 -5.21 12.56 -8.69
CA LYS A 135 -6.07 12.00 -9.75
C LYS A 135 -6.46 10.55 -9.46
N VAL A 136 -7.61 10.13 -9.96
CA VAL A 136 -8.07 8.73 -9.81
C VAL A 136 -7.19 7.77 -10.61
N GLY A 137 -6.80 8.15 -11.83
CA GLY A 137 -5.94 7.36 -12.70
C GLY A 137 -5.25 8.25 -13.75
N LEU A 138 -4.44 7.64 -14.59
CA LEU A 138 -3.69 8.33 -15.66
C LEU A 138 -4.36 8.23 -17.02
N ASP A 139 -5.28 7.26 -17.20
CA ASP A 139 -6.02 7.06 -18.45
C ASP A 139 -7.04 8.18 -18.69
N TYR A 140 -7.50 8.33 -19.94
CA TYR A 140 -8.41 9.38 -20.37
C TYR A 140 -9.75 9.40 -19.62
N GLU A 141 -10.21 8.27 -19.09
CA GLU A 141 -11.46 8.17 -18.33
C GLU A 141 -11.32 8.74 -16.92
N ASN A 142 -10.15 8.62 -16.33
CA ASN A 142 -9.87 8.91 -14.92
C ASN A 142 -8.92 10.09 -14.70
N PHE A 143 -8.24 10.58 -15.76
CA PHE A 143 -7.25 11.64 -15.68
C PHE A 143 -7.81 12.97 -15.14
N SER A 144 -9.04 13.32 -15.51
CA SER A 144 -9.72 14.52 -15.03
C SER A 144 -10.41 14.34 -13.68
N LYS A 145 -10.67 13.11 -13.26
CA LYS A 145 -11.35 12.81 -12.01
C LYS A 145 -10.38 12.93 -10.84
N LYS A 146 -10.78 13.71 -9.82
CA LYS A 146 -10.00 13.86 -8.58
C LYS A 146 -10.46 12.88 -7.53
N ILE A 147 -9.48 12.35 -6.78
CA ILE A 147 -9.77 11.56 -5.59
C ILE A 147 -10.41 12.47 -4.56
N ASN A 148 -11.58 12.10 -4.07
CA ASN A 148 -12.31 12.77 -3.01
C ASN A 148 -13.02 11.76 -2.11
N LYS A 149 -13.57 12.24 -1.00
CA LYS A 149 -14.28 11.40 -0.03
C LYS A 149 -15.40 10.58 -0.67
N LYS A 150 -16.16 11.16 -1.61
CA LYS A 150 -17.28 10.48 -2.29
C LYS A 150 -16.79 9.30 -3.13
N TYR A 151 -15.73 9.49 -3.91
CA TYR A 151 -15.13 8.44 -4.74
C TYR A 151 -14.68 7.27 -3.88
N LEU A 152 -13.88 7.54 -2.83
CA LEU A 152 -13.37 6.49 -1.96
C LEU A 152 -14.48 5.79 -1.16
N SER A 153 -15.49 6.55 -0.71
CA SER A 153 -16.63 5.94 -0.01
C SER A 153 -17.43 5.01 -0.92
N SER A 154 -17.64 5.37 -2.18
CA SER A 154 -18.30 4.47 -3.15
C SER A 154 -17.49 3.21 -3.40
N LEU A 155 -16.17 3.35 -3.56
CA LEU A 155 -15.26 2.22 -3.75
C LEU A 155 -15.29 1.25 -2.56
N PHE A 156 -15.21 1.78 -1.34
CA PHE A 156 -15.18 0.95 -0.14
C PHE A 156 -16.52 0.27 0.20
N GLN A 157 -17.63 0.79 -0.29
CA GLN A 157 -18.93 0.14 -0.15
C GLN A 157 -19.02 -1.19 -0.92
N GLU A 158 -18.11 -1.47 -1.83
CA GLU A 158 -18.02 -2.75 -2.53
C GLU A 158 -17.53 -3.87 -1.61
N ILE A 159 -16.73 -3.54 -0.59
CA ILE A 159 -16.12 -4.54 0.29
C ILE A 159 -16.61 -4.45 1.74
N LEU A 160 -16.98 -3.27 2.22
CA LEU A 160 -17.35 -3.02 3.62
C LEU A 160 -18.69 -2.29 3.72
N PRO A 161 -19.54 -2.62 4.72
CA PRO A 161 -20.74 -1.83 5.03
C PRO A 161 -20.39 -0.38 5.34
N LYS A 162 -21.27 0.54 4.94
CA LYS A 162 -21.06 1.99 5.02
C LYS A 162 -20.80 2.51 6.45
N ASP A 163 -21.33 1.85 7.45
CA ASP A 163 -21.22 2.21 8.86
C ASP A 163 -19.92 1.72 9.52
N THR A 164 -19.10 0.92 8.81
CA THR A 164 -17.83 0.40 9.32
C THR A 164 -16.64 1.31 9.07
N PHE A 165 -16.79 2.33 8.23
CA PHE A 165 -15.71 3.24 7.87
C PHE A 165 -16.18 4.68 7.69
N ASP A 166 -15.30 5.64 8.01
CA ASP A 166 -15.51 7.06 7.73
C ASP A 166 -14.21 7.71 7.26
N PHE A 167 -14.21 8.16 6.00
CA PHE A 167 -13.09 8.89 5.43
C PHE A 167 -13.00 10.31 5.97
N GLN A 168 -11.81 10.73 6.34
CA GLN A 168 -11.49 12.06 6.81
C GLN A 168 -10.78 12.86 5.72
N VAL A 169 -11.08 14.15 5.63
CA VAL A 169 -10.33 15.09 4.79
C VAL A 169 -9.29 15.76 5.71
N LEU A 170 -8.02 15.58 5.38
CA LEU A 170 -6.93 16.17 6.16
C LEU A 170 -6.64 17.59 5.65
N SER A 171 -6.51 18.56 6.59
CA SER A 171 -6.06 19.91 6.27
C SER A 171 -4.60 19.91 5.84
N ARG A 172 -4.28 20.74 4.87
CA ARG A 172 -2.91 20.99 4.39
C ARG A 172 -2.22 22.16 5.05
N ASP A 173 -2.90 22.89 5.93
CA ASP A 173 -2.42 24.19 6.48
C ASP A 173 -1.08 24.07 7.22
N SER A 174 -0.81 22.92 7.84
CA SER A 174 0.45 22.64 8.55
C SER A 174 1.45 21.80 7.74
N MET A 175 1.16 21.50 6.46
CA MET A 175 1.98 20.62 5.65
C MET A 175 2.88 21.42 4.70
N ASP A 176 4.15 21.01 4.60
CA ASP A 176 5.11 21.58 3.66
C ASP A 176 4.85 21.06 2.23
N THR A 177 3.81 21.59 1.60
CA THR A 177 3.42 21.22 0.22
C THR A 177 2.77 22.41 -0.50
N LYS A 178 3.01 22.47 -1.82
CA LYS A 178 2.36 23.45 -2.71
C LYS A 178 1.08 22.90 -3.36
N MET A 179 0.81 21.61 -3.18
CA MET A 179 -0.35 20.95 -3.76
C MET A 179 -1.63 21.42 -3.06
N LYS A 180 -2.72 21.54 -3.86
CA LYS A 180 -4.04 21.98 -3.38
C LYS A 180 -5.11 20.90 -3.46
N THR A 181 -4.73 19.67 -3.88
CA THR A 181 -5.66 18.54 -3.95
C THR A 181 -6.01 18.08 -2.53
N GLU A 182 -7.24 17.60 -2.35
CA GLU A 182 -7.66 17.03 -1.07
C GLU A 182 -6.79 15.82 -0.70
N ILE A 183 -6.51 15.69 0.58
CA ILE A 183 -5.93 14.47 1.16
C ILE A 183 -7.04 13.76 1.89
N ILE A 184 -7.33 12.54 1.45
CA ILE A 184 -8.35 11.70 2.06
C ILE A 184 -7.65 10.57 2.82
N SER A 185 -8.04 10.39 4.07
CA SER A 185 -7.49 9.34 4.93
C SER A 185 -8.60 8.50 5.56
N LEU A 186 -8.25 7.27 5.90
CA LEU A 186 -9.08 6.33 6.64
C LEU A 186 -8.18 5.49 7.54
N GLU A 187 -8.60 5.23 8.77
CA GLU A 187 -7.97 4.24 9.65
C GLU A 187 -9.04 3.35 10.29
N ILE A 188 -8.95 2.03 10.06
CA ILE A 188 -9.90 1.03 10.52
C ILE A 188 -9.21 0.05 11.47
N ASP A 189 -9.92 -0.37 12.51
CA ASP A 189 -9.52 -1.44 13.40
C ASP A 189 -9.81 -2.81 12.77
N VAL A 190 -8.76 -3.49 12.31
CA VAL A 190 -8.90 -4.79 11.62
C VAL A 190 -9.36 -5.88 12.60
N ASP A 191 -8.99 -5.79 13.87
CA ASP A 191 -9.38 -6.76 14.89
C ASP A 191 -10.90 -6.74 15.19
N LYS A 192 -11.59 -5.66 14.81
CA LYS A 192 -13.05 -5.52 14.95
C LYS A 192 -13.83 -5.98 13.73
N LEU A 193 -13.17 -6.28 12.62
CA LEU A 193 -13.83 -6.77 11.42
C LEU A 193 -14.13 -8.26 11.55
N SER A 194 -15.34 -8.69 11.19
CA SER A 194 -15.69 -10.09 11.09
C SER A 194 -15.52 -10.60 9.66
N HIS A 195 -15.28 -11.90 9.52
CA HIS A 195 -15.12 -12.54 8.19
C HIS A 195 -16.31 -12.35 7.26
N ASP A 196 -17.51 -12.36 7.84
CA ASP A 196 -18.77 -12.32 7.10
C ASP A 196 -19.06 -10.92 6.52
N ILE A 197 -18.32 -9.89 6.97
CA ILE A 197 -18.50 -8.51 6.50
C ILE A 197 -17.83 -8.28 5.16
N LEU A 198 -16.71 -8.99 4.86
CA LEU A 198 -15.94 -8.78 3.65
C LEU A 198 -16.48 -9.62 2.49
N ASN A 199 -17.16 -8.97 1.56
CA ASN A 199 -17.66 -9.59 0.35
C ASN A 199 -16.73 -9.25 -0.84
N TYR A 200 -15.54 -9.86 -0.87
CA TYR A 200 -14.57 -9.65 -1.95
C TYR A 200 -14.00 -10.99 -2.41
N GLU A 201 -14.10 -11.23 -3.72
CA GLU A 201 -13.41 -12.31 -4.40
C GLU A 201 -12.20 -11.73 -5.12
N GLU A 202 -11.05 -12.32 -4.92
CA GLU A 202 -9.79 -11.88 -5.54
C GLU A 202 -9.91 -11.92 -7.07
N ILE A 203 -9.69 -10.76 -7.71
CA ILE A 203 -9.72 -10.61 -9.16
C ILE A 203 -8.31 -10.83 -9.75
N SER A 204 -7.29 -10.37 -9.03
CA SER A 204 -5.91 -10.46 -9.47
C SER A 204 -5.40 -11.89 -9.40
N LYS A 205 -5.06 -12.45 -10.55
CA LYS A 205 -4.26 -13.67 -10.60
C LYS A 205 -2.79 -13.28 -10.40
N PRO A 206 -2.01 -14.04 -9.60
CA PRO A 206 -0.58 -13.82 -9.55
C PRO A 206 0.00 -13.91 -10.97
N PRO A 207 0.98 -13.06 -11.34
CA PRO A 207 1.57 -13.09 -12.66
C PRO A 207 2.16 -14.49 -12.91
N GLU A 208 1.86 -15.07 -14.07
CA GLU A 208 2.37 -16.39 -14.46
C GLU A 208 3.90 -16.41 -14.59
N ASN A 209 4.50 -15.26 -14.85
CA ASN A 209 5.93 -15.10 -15.00
C ASN A 209 6.47 -14.11 -13.95
N PHE A 210 7.61 -14.44 -13.38
CA PHE A 210 8.34 -13.54 -12.49
C PHE A 210 8.81 -12.32 -13.28
N ASN A 211 8.47 -11.11 -12.79
CA ASN A 211 8.94 -9.88 -13.41
C ASN A 211 10.48 -9.85 -13.38
N GLN A 212 11.10 -9.73 -14.56
CA GLN A 212 12.53 -9.62 -14.64
C GLN A 212 12.98 -8.26 -14.09
N TYR A 213 13.98 -8.26 -13.23
CA TYR A 213 14.55 -7.03 -12.70
C TYR A 213 15.12 -6.17 -13.83
N SER A 214 14.74 -4.91 -13.86
CA SER A 214 15.40 -3.88 -14.67
C SER A 214 15.93 -2.77 -13.76
N PRO A 215 17.16 -2.28 -13.99
CA PRO A 215 17.73 -1.20 -13.19
C PRO A 215 16.88 0.05 -13.28
N ILE A 216 16.74 0.75 -12.14
CA ILE A 216 16.08 2.05 -12.10
C ILE A 216 17.02 3.07 -12.74
N SER A 217 16.51 3.90 -13.66
CA SER A 217 17.31 4.96 -14.28
C SER A 217 17.70 6.02 -13.25
N ASP A 218 18.96 6.40 -13.23
CA ASP A 218 19.50 7.52 -12.43
C ASP A 218 19.09 8.89 -13.00
N LEU A 219 18.60 8.92 -14.25
CA LEU A 219 18.16 10.15 -14.91
C LEU A 219 16.72 10.49 -14.53
N PRO A 220 16.41 11.78 -14.29
CA PRO A 220 15.04 12.20 -14.05
C PRO A 220 14.17 11.95 -15.27
N SER A 221 12.93 11.47 -15.03
CA SER A 221 11.95 11.29 -16.10
C SER A 221 11.36 12.64 -16.53
N SER A 222 10.99 12.78 -17.80
CA SER A 222 10.18 13.88 -18.31
C SER A 222 8.96 13.35 -19.04
N SER A 223 7.84 14.09 -18.99
CA SER A 223 6.63 13.81 -19.77
C SER A 223 6.56 14.73 -20.98
N LYS A 224 6.05 14.20 -22.07
CA LYS A 224 5.73 14.97 -23.28
C LYS A 224 4.33 14.59 -23.73
N ASP A 225 3.50 15.59 -23.96
CA ASP A 225 2.13 15.42 -24.43
C ASP A 225 2.12 15.64 -25.94
N ILE A 226 1.48 14.71 -26.65
CA ILE A 226 1.29 14.81 -28.10
C ILE A 226 -0.20 14.66 -28.37
N SER A 227 -0.79 15.61 -29.09
CA SER A 227 -2.21 15.57 -29.44
C SER A 227 -2.41 15.46 -30.95
N TYR A 228 -3.28 14.55 -31.34
CA TYR A 228 -3.66 14.35 -32.73
C TYR A 228 -5.11 14.71 -32.93
N SER A 229 -5.38 15.33 -34.09
CA SER A 229 -6.72 15.58 -34.60
C SER A 229 -6.98 14.67 -35.79
N ILE A 230 -7.94 13.77 -35.68
CA ILE A 230 -8.18 12.71 -36.65
C ILE A 230 -9.58 12.91 -37.24
N ARG A 231 -9.65 13.02 -38.57
CA ARG A 231 -10.91 13.10 -39.35
C ARG A 231 -11.26 11.78 -40.00
N ASP A 232 -10.28 10.97 -40.31
CA ASP A 232 -10.47 9.62 -40.83
C ASP A 232 -10.47 8.60 -39.69
N TYR A 233 -11.67 8.22 -39.26
CA TYR A 233 -11.85 7.33 -38.11
C TYR A 233 -11.29 5.92 -38.33
N SER A 234 -11.07 5.49 -39.58
CA SER A 234 -10.49 4.19 -39.88
C SER A 234 -9.03 4.08 -39.43
N LYS A 235 -8.34 5.20 -39.29
CA LYS A 235 -6.92 5.28 -38.90
C LYS A 235 -6.67 5.39 -37.39
N ILE A 236 -7.72 5.43 -36.57
CA ILE A 236 -7.59 5.58 -35.11
C ILE A 236 -6.89 4.35 -34.52
N GLY A 237 -7.32 3.16 -34.93
CA GLY A 237 -6.71 1.90 -34.46
C GLY A 237 -5.22 1.85 -34.81
N ASP A 238 -4.86 2.15 -36.04
CA ASP A 238 -3.46 2.14 -36.50
C ASP A 238 -2.59 3.12 -35.69
N LEU A 239 -3.12 4.33 -35.37
CA LEU A 239 -2.40 5.31 -34.56
C LEU A 239 -2.22 4.87 -33.12
N GLN A 240 -3.29 4.29 -32.52
CA GLN A 240 -3.23 3.75 -31.16
C GLN A 240 -2.22 2.62 -31.07
N ASP A 241 -2.27 1.66 -31.98
CA ASP A 241 -1.35 0.54 -32.01
C ASP A 241 0.09 0.99 -32.21
N LEU A 242 0.33 1.95 -33.10
CA LEU A 242 1.65 2.50 -33.33
C LEU A 242 2.24 3.16 -32.07
N LEU A 243 1.46 3.95 -31.36
CA LEU A 243 1.95 4.72 -30.23
C LEU A 243 1.99 3.90 -28.92
N LEU A 244 0.96 3.11 -28.63
CA LEU A 244 0.91 2.32 -27.39
C LEU A 244 1.86 1.13 -27.41
N ASN A 245 2.15 0.58 -28.59
CA ASN A 245 3.08 -0.54 -28.76
C ASN A 245 4.49 -0.09 -29.20
N TYR A 246 4.76 1.22 -29.20
CA TYR A 246 6.09 1.73 -29.52
C TYR A 246 7.08 1.43 -28.39
N HIS A 247 8.08 0.61 -28.69
CA HIS A 247 9.13 0.23 -27.74
C HIS A 247 10.40 1.00 -28.01
N SER A 248 10.95 1.61 -26.95
CA SER A 248 12.22 2.31 -26.98
C SER A 248 12.85 2.25 -25.60
N ASP A 249 14.18 2.17 -25.53
CA ASP A 249 14.94 2.13 -24.28
C ASP A 249 14.75 3.39 -23.41
N ILE A 250 14.32 4.50 -24.03
CA ILE A 250 14.13 5.79 -23.36
C ILE A 250 12.66 6.08 -23.01
N ILE A 251 11.70 5.36 -23.60
CA ILE A 251 10.27 5.56 -23.32
C ILE A 251 9.82 4.51 -22.32
N LYS A 252 9.40 4.98 -21.14
CA LYS A 252 8.90 4.10 -20.08
C LYS A 252 7.44 3.72 -20.26
N ASN A 253 6.59 4.72 -20.52
CA ASN A 253 5.13 4.51 -20.63
C ASN A 253 4.56 5.45 -21.70
N VAL A 254 3.59 4.92 -22.44
CA VAL A 254 2.70 5.70 -23.31
C VAL A 254 1.27 5.38 -22.91
N TYR A 255 0.44 6.39 -22.74
CA TYR A 255 -0.97 6.21 -22.39
C TYR A 255 -1.82 7.33 -22.97
N ILE A 256 -3.10 7.07 -23.19
CA ILE A 256 -4.06 8.06 -23.65
C ILE A 256 -4.57 8.83 -22.43
N PHE A 257 -4.23 10.12 -22.33
CA PHE A 257 -4.68 10.97 -21.22
C PHE A 257 -5.87 11.83 -21.58
N ASP A 258 -6.15 12.08 -22.86
CA ASP A 258 -7.27 12.89 -23.33
C ASP A 258 -7.92 12.27 -24.56
N TYR A 259 -9.25 12.26 -24.57
CA TYR A 259 -10.06 11.78 -25.69
C TYR A 259 -11.32 12.63 -25.84
N PHE A 260 -11.46 13.27 -26.98
CA PHE A 260 -12.61 14.12 -27.26
C PHE A 260 -13.14 13.87 -28.68
N LYS A 261 -14.44 13.52 -28.79
CA LYS A 261 -15.13 13.32 -30.05
C LYS A 261 -16.01 14.54 -30.34
N ASN A 262 -15.73 15.24 -31.46
CA ASN A 262 -16.56 16.33 -31.95
C ASN A 262 -17.41 15.83 -33.12
N GLU A 263 -18.67 15.51 -32.86
CA GLU A 263 -19.60 15.00 -33.90
C GLU A 263 -19.93 16.01 -34.99
N LYS A 264 -19.99 17.31 -34.65
CA LYS A 264 -20.28 18.37 -35.61
C LYS A 264 -19.12 18.58 -36.59
N ALA A 265 -17.90 18.50 -36.12
CA ALA A 265 -16.72 18.66 -36.96
C ALA A 265 -16.25 17.33 -37.59
N LYS A 266 -16.87 16.18 -37.23
CA LYS A 266 -16.43 14.82 -37.60
C LYS A 266 -14.95 14.63 -37.30
N GLU A 267 -14.55 15.02 -36.12
CA GLU A 267 -13.15 15.03 -35.66
C GLU A 267 -13.03 14.36 -34.30
N ILE A 268 -11.99 13.56 -34.14
CA ILE A 268 -11.59 13.01 -32.85
C ILE A 268 -10.23 13.59 -32.49
N LYS A 269 -10.11 14.12 -31.27
CA LYS A 269 -8.84 14.54 -30.67
C LYS A 269 -8.42 13.51 -29.64
N ILE A 270 -7.17 13.07 -29.76
CA ILE A 270 -6.57 12.07 -28.84
C ILE A 270 -5.26 12.64 -28.34
N GLY A 271 -5.07 12.65 -27.04
CA GLY A 271 -3.84 13.06 -26.36
C GLY A 271 -3.12 11.83 -25.80
N PHE A 272 -1.82 11.71 -26.10
CA PHE A 272 -0.92 10.66 -25.63
C PHE A 272 0.16 11.23 -24.73
#